data_700add87351537dc577f6b9f7e543dd4
#
_entry.id   700add87351537dc577f6b9f7e543dd4
#
_cell.length_a   1.000
_cell.length_b   1.000
_cell.length_c   1.000
_cell.angle_alpha   90.00
_cell.angle_beta   90.00
_cell.angle_gamma   90.00
#
_symmetry.space_group_name_H-M   'P 1'
#
loop_
_entity.id
_entity.type
_entity.pdbx_description
1 polymer ?
#
loop_
_entity_poly.entity_id
_entity_poly.type
_entity_poly.pdbx_seq_one_letter_code
_entity_poly.pdbx_strand_id
1 'polypeptide(L)'
;WGPSQGAVRYGEGVVFHSTSGHGGFHLSAKRNANVHPLLRGAGGWYEEDAAWAAVATAWPDLFTGLEQRQAEETLRHSWPDVWESIHGRALRPGESRARDAETFAQLHADDWVVISAIYSDHHPGFTEVVATRGGRRDLQAEERRFLVPSADYKVGPFGFVIDEARHAVYDGPSSFIGRRGRAGG
;
A
#
# COMPACT_ATOMS: atom_id res chain seq x y z
N TRP A 1 -22.94 2.44 -0.36
CA TRP A 1 -22.71 2.54 -1.83
C TRP A 1 -23.85 3.29 -2.54
N GLY A 2 -25.04 3.34 -2.00
CA GLY A 2 -26.20 3.97 -2.62
C GLY A 2 -27.09 2.98 -3.41
N PRO A 3 -28.16 3.49 -4.06
CA PRO A 3 -29.08 2.66 -4.83
C PRO A 3 -28.39 2.06 -6.06
N SER A 4 -28.67 0.79 -6.35
CA SER A 4 -28.18 0.14 -7.57
C SER A 4 -28.77 0.80 -8.82
N GLN A 5 -27.91 1.16 -9.76
CA GLN A 5 -28.27 1.73 -11.07
C GLN A 5 -28.26 0.68 -12.18
N GLY A 6 -27.58 -0.45 -11.94
CA GLY A 6 -27.52 -1.58 -12.85
C GLY A 6 -27.15 -2.86 -12.11
N ALA A 7 -27.55 -3.99 -12.66
CA ALA A 7 -27.22 -5.29 -12.11
C ALA A 7 -26.89 -6.29 -13.23
N VAL A 8 -25.79 -7.03 -13.08
CA VAL A 8 -25.38 -8.10 -13.97
C VAL A 8 -25.31 -9.40 -13.19
N ARG A 9 -26.05 -10.41 -13.64
CA ARG A 9 -26.04 -11.73 -13.03
C ARG A 9 -24.88 -12.56 -13.57
N TYR A 10 -23.92 -12.88 -12.72
CA TYR A 10 -22.79 -13.76 -13.06
C TYR A 10 -23.18 -15.25 -12.94
N GLY A 11 -24.10 -15.56 -12.01
CA GLY A 11 -24.60 -16.90 -11.78
C GLY A 11 -25.74 -16.90 -10.76
N GLU A 12 -26.29 -18.07 -10.45
CA GLU A 12 -27.31 -18.18 -9.41
C GLU A 12 -26.73 -17.73 -8.06
N GLY A 13 -27.35 -16.70 -7.47
CA GLY A 13 -26.93 -16.11 -6.19
C GLY A 13 -25.62 -15.31 -6.25
N VAL A 14 -25.16 -14.90 -7.43
CA VAL A 14 -24.01 -14.02 -7.64
C VAL A 14 -24.40 -12.91 -8.60
N VAL A 15 -24.50 -11.68 -8.09
CA VAL A 15 -24.94 -10.51 -8.85
C VAL A 15 -23.94 -9.37 -8.63
N PHE A 16 -23.47 -8.78 -9.71
CA PHE A 16 -22.74 -7.52 -9.66
C PHE A 16 -23.70 -6.35 -9.75
N HIS A 17 -23.54 -5.38 -8.88
CA HIS A 17 -24.32 -4.14 -8.85
C HIS A 17 -23.40 -2.96 -9.13
N SER A 18 -23.85 -2.01 -9.97
CA SER A 18 -23.21 -0.72 -10.16
C SER A 18 -24.04 0.38 -9.48
N THR A 19 -23.36 1.38 -8.93
CA THR A 19 -23.95 2.60 -8.37
C THR A 19 -23.29 3.82 -9.00
N SER A 20 -23.67 5.04 -8.61
CA SER A 20 -23.09 6.27 -9.16
C SER A 20 -21.60 6.47 -8.86
N GLY A 21 -21.04 5.81 -7.89
CA GLY A 21 -19.66 6.00 -7.44
C GLY A 21 -18.87 4.72 -7.21
N HIS A 22 -19.55 3.58 -7.11
CA HIS A 22 -18.94 2.29 -6.77
C HIS A 22 -19.69 1.14 -7.43
N GLY A 23 -19.03 -0.02 -7.49
CA GLY A 23 -19.62 -1.28 -7.87
C GLY A 23 -19.28 -2.39 -6.88
N GLY A 24 -19.92 -3.53 -7.03
CA GLY A 24 -19.57 -4.69 -6.23
C GLY A 24 -20.53 -5.86 -6.37
N PHE A 25 -20.07 -7.00 -5.88
CA PHE A 25 -20.85 -8.23 -5.90
C PHE A 25 -21.72 -8.35 -4.64
N HIS A 26 -22.91 -8.87 -4.86
CA HIS A 26 -23.76 -9.40 -3.79
C HIS A 26 -23.94 -10.89 -3.98
N LEU A 27 -23.61 -11.64 -2.93
CA LEU A 27 -23.79 -13.08 -2.87
C LEU A 27 -25.01 -13.43 -2.00
N SER A 28 -25.82 -14.38 -2.44
CA SER A 28 -26.83 -14.99 -1.57
C SER A 28 -26.17 -15.59 -0.32
N ALA A 29 -26.91 -15.74 0.77
CA ALA A 29 -26.41 -16.33 2.01
C ALA A 29 -25.73 -17.71 1.79
N LYS A 30 -26.34 -18.55 0.92
CA LYS A 30 -25.80 -19.86 0.55
C LYS A 30 -24.45 -19.74 -0.17
N ARG A 31 -24.32 -18.79 -1.10
CA ARG A 31 -23.06 -18.55 -1.82
C ARG A 31 -22.02 -17.95 -0.89
N ASN A 32 -22.39 -16.93 -0.09
CA ASN A 32 -21.49 -16.29 0.85
C ASN A 32 -20.90 -17.27 1.88
N ALA A 33 -21.68 -18.24 2.33
CA ALA A 33 -21.19 -19.27 3.25
C ALA A 33 -20.04 -20.12 2.70
N ASN A 34 -19.90 -20.22 1.38
CA ASN A 34 -18.83 -20.97 0.72
C ASN A 34 -17.58 -20.14 0.39
N VAL A 35 -17.60 -18.83 0.61
CA VAL A 35 -16.38 -18.00 0.55
C VAL A 35 -15.50 -18.33 1.75
N HIS A 36 -14.18 -18.37 1.53
CA HIS A 36 -13.22 -18.63 2.61
C HIS A 36 -13.51 -17.72 3.82
N PRO A 37 -13.55 -18.24 5.07
CA PRO A 37 -13.99 -17.48 6.24
C PRO A 37 -13.30 -16.14 6.42
N LEU A 38 -11.98 -16.07 6.17
CA LEU A 38 -11.18 -14.85 6.30
C LEU A 38 -11.45 -13.80 5.19
N LEU A 39 -12.10 -14.19 4.09
CA LEU A 39 -12.47 -13.31 2.97
C LEU A 39 -13.96 -13.00 2.93
N ARG A 40 -14.75 -13.58 3.86
CA ARG A 40 -16.20 -13.52 3.78
C ARG A 40 -16.72 -12.13 4.10
N GLY A 41 -17.38 -11.52 3.11
CA GLY A 41 -17.99 -10.21 3.23
C GLY A 41 -19.22 -10.21 4.13
N ALA A 42 -19.36 -9.19 4.96
CA ALA A 42 -20.56 -8.99 5.79
C ALA A 42 -21.78 -8.81 4.90
N GLY A 43 -22.87 -9.56 5.21
CA GLY A 43 -24.11 -9.52 4.42
C GLY A 43 -23.97 -9.98 2.97
N GLY A 44 -22.83 -10.61 2.59
CA GLY A 44 -22.54 -11.07 1.23
C GLY A 44 -22.12 -9.99 0.24
N TRP A 45 -21.69 -8.82 0.71
CA TRP A 45 -21.25 -7.73 -0.14
C TRP A 45 -19.74 -7.70 -0.30
N TYR A 46 -19.29 -7.48 -1.56
CA TYR A 46 -17.88 -7.45 -1.96
C TYR A 46 -17.67 -6.29 -2.93
N GLU A 47 -16.87 -5.36 -2.51
CA GLU A 47 -16.58 -4.12 -3.23
C GLU A 47 -15.65 -4.38 -4.43
N GLU A 48 -15.78 -3.57 -5.50
CA GLU A 48 -15.13 -3.80 -6.80
C GLU A 48 -13.62 -3.59 -6.81
N ASP A 49 -13.07 -2.74 -5.92
CA ASP A 49 -11.64 -2.40 -5.97
C ASP A 49 -10.75 -3.57 -5.56
N ALA A 50 -11.13 -4.31 -4.51
CA ALA A 50 -10.33 -5.42 -4.04
C ALA A 50 -11.16 -6.65 -3.60
N ALA A 51 -12.27 -6.44 -2.87
CA ALA A 51 -13.03 -7.54 -2.28
C ALA A 51 -13.65 -8.52 -3.30
N TRP A 52 -13.87 -8.08 -4.55
CA TRP A 52 -14.32 -8.93 -5.65
C TRP A 52 -13.42 -10.15 -5.87
N ALA A 53 -12.12 -10.04 -5.56
CA ALA A 53 -11.17 -11.14 -5.67
C ALA A 53 -11.57 -12.35 -4.82
N ALA A 54 -12.22 -12.14 -3.67
CA ALA A 54 -12.76 -13.21 -2.85
C ALA A 54 -13.87 -13.98 -3.58
N VAL A 55 -14.71 -13.28 -4.36
CA VAL A 55 -15.77 -13.90 -5.16
C VAL A 55 -15.16 -14.70 -6.31
N ALA A 56 -14.20 -14.13 -7.03
CA ALA A 56 -13.53 -14.81 -8.14
C ALA A 56 -12.74 -16.04 -7.68
N THR A 57 -12.12 -15.97 -6.50
CA THR A 57 -11.43 -17.13 -5.90
C THR A 57 -12.40 -18.25 -5.50
N ALA A 58 -13.55 -17.89 -4.94
CA ALA A 58 -14.55 -18.89 -4.52
C ALA A 58 -15.31 -19.51 -5.72
N TRP A 59 -15.44 -18.78 -6.81
CA TRP A 59 -16.23 -19.17 -7.99
C TRP A 59 -15.48 -18.88 -9.30
N PRO A 60 -14.30 -19.47 -9.52
CA PRO A 60 -13.44 -19.15 -10.68
C PRO A 60 -14.14 -19.35 -12.03
N ASP A 61 -15.04 -20.34 -12.13
CA ASP A 61 -15.78 -20.64 -13.37
C ASP A 61 -16.71 -19.50 -13.84
N LEU A 62 -17.00 -18.53 -12.97
CA LEU A 62 -17.80 -17.35 -13.32
C LEU A 62 -16.96 -16.21 -13.90
N PHE A 63 -15.64 -16.34 -13.92
CA PHE A 63 -14.69 -15.31 -14.32
C PHE A 63 -13.78 -15.78 -15.44
N THR A 64 -13.36 -14.86 -16.29
CA THR A 64 -12.38 -15.14 -17.35
C THR A 64 -11.02 -15.49 -16.75
N GLY A 65 -10.17 -16.16 -17.52
CA GLY A 65 -8.81 -16.49 -17.07
C GLY A 65 -7.95 -15.24 -16.76
N LEU A 66 -8.27 -14.09 -17.37
CA LEU A 66 -7.63 -12.82 -17.01
C LEU A 66 -8.07 -12.35 -15.63
N GLU A 67 -9.37 -12.32 -15.37
CA GLU A 67 -9.93 -11.91 -14.08
C GLU A 67 -9.48 -12.84 -12.95
N GLN A 68 -9.38 -14.15 -13.19
CA GLN A 68 -8.84 -15.09 -12.21
C GLN A 68 -7.39 -14.75 -11.82
N ARG A 69 -6.53 -14.42 -12.79
CA ARG A 69 -5.14 -13.99 -12.51
C ARG A 69 -5.10 -12.67 -11.76
N GLN A 70 -5.95 -11.71 -12.13
CA GLN A 70 -6.07 -10.42 -11.41
C GLN A 70 -6.57 -10.61 -9.98
N ALA A 71 -7.54 -11.50 -9.76
CA ALA A 71 -8.03 -11.83 -8.43
C ALA A 71 -6.93 -12.45 -7.56
N GLU A 72 -6.16 -13.38 -8.11
CA GLU A 72 -5.01 -14.00 -7.44
C GLU A 72 -3.96 -12.94 -7.05
N GLU A 73 -3.64 -12.02 -7.94
CA GLU A 73 -2.71 -10.91 -7.68
C GLU A 73 -3.27 -9.97 -6.60
N THR A 74 -4.56 -9.61 -6.70
CA THR A 74 -5.23 -8.77 -5.70
C THR A 74 -5.20 -9.40 -4.31
N LEU A 75 -5.45 -10.71 -4.20
CA LEU A 75 -5.34 -11.42 -2.92
C LEU A 75 -3.93 -11.35 -2.33
N ARG A 76 -2.91 -11.63 -3.14
CA ARG A 76 -1.52 -11.56 -2.67
C ARG A 76 -1.13 -10.18 -2.15
N HIS A 77 -1.61 -9.13 -2.81
CA HIS A 77 -1.27 -7.75 -2.47
C HIS A 77 -2.11 -7.17 -1.34
N SER A 78 -3.39 -7.53 -1.24
CA SER A 78 -4.31 -6.95 -0.28
C SER A 78 -4.49 -7.79 0.99
N TRP A 79 -4.38 -9.12 0.88
CA TRP A 79 -4.55 -10.07 1.99
C TRP A 79 -3.49 -11.16 1.97
N PRO A 80 -2.19 -10.82 2.14
CA PRO A 80 -1.10 -11.78 2.05
C PRO A 80 -1.25 -12.95 3.02
N ASP A 81 -1.65 -12.71 4.27
CA ASP A 81 -1.87 -13.77 5.27
C ASP A 81 -2.95 -14.76 4.86
N VAL A 82 -4.03 -14.25 4.27
CA VAL A 82 -5.12 -15.10 3.78
C VAL A 82 -4.67 -15.92 2.59
N TRP A 83 -3.94 -15.29 1.67
CA TRP A 83 -3.36 -15.98 0.52
C TRP A 83 -2.44 -17.11 0.97
N GLU A 84 -1.54 -16.86 1.91
CA GLU A 84 -0.63 -17.86 2.50
C GLU A 84 -1.41 -19.01 3.15
N SER A 85 -2.50 -18.67 3.88
CA SER A 85 -3.37 -19.68 4.49
C SER A 85 -4.07 -20.57 3.46
N ILE A 86 -4.55 -19.99 2.35
CA ILE A 86 -5.24 -20.73 1.27
C ILE A 86 -4.25 -21.63 0.53
N HIS A 87 -3.05 -21.14 0.24
CA HIS A 87 -2.05 -21.85 -0.57
C HIS A 87 -1.07 -22.71 0.24
N GLY A 88 -1.11 -22.63 1.58
CA GLY A 88 -0.25 -23.43 2.47
C GLY A 88 1.24 -23.13 2.35
N ARG A 89 1.60 -21.94 1.85
CA ARG A 89 2.98 -21.48 1.74
C ARG A 89 3.14 -19.99 2.01
N ALA A 90 4.30 -19.60 2.51
CA ALA A 90 4.66 -18.19 2.63
C ALA A 90 4.94 -17.54 1.27
N LEU A 91 4.60 -16.27 1.16
CA LEU A 91 4.97 -15.42 0.04
C LEU A 91 6.47 -15.11 0.08
N ARG A 92 7.12 -15.16 -1.09
CA ARG A 92 8.52 -14.78 -1.24
C ARG A 92 8.66 -13.28 -1.47
N PRO A 93 9.85 -12.69 -1.22
CA PRO A 93 10.11 -11.32 -1.61
C PRO A 93 9.78 -11.06 -3.09
N GLY A 94 9.06 -9.97 -3.36
CA GLY A 94 8.57 -9.60 -4.69
C GLY A 94 7.23 -10.22 -5.09
N GLU A 95 6.69 -11.19 -4.33
CA GLU A 95 5.39 -11.79 -4.63
C GLU A 95 4.22 -10.98 -4.06
N SER A 96 4.45 -10.17 -3.03
CA SER A 96 3.43 -9.29 -2.43
C SER A 96 4.00 -7.96 -2.03
N ARG A 97 3.49 -6.87 -2.63
CA ARG A 97 3.89 -5.52 -2.25
C ARG A 97 3.59 -5.21 -0.78
N ALA A 98 2.45 -5.68 -0.25
CA ALA A 98 2.10 -5.46 1.15
C ALA A 98 3.09 -6.16 2.09
N ARG A 99 3.40 -7.42 1.82
CA ARG A 99 4.37 -8.18 2.61
C ARG A 99 5.78 -7.58 2.53
N ASP A 100 6.21 -7.16 1.35
CA ASP A 100 7.50 -6.51 1.16
C ASP A 100 7.56 -5.16 1.90
N ALA A 101 6.45 -4.38 1.89
CA ALA A 101 6.35 -3.14 2.65
C ALA A 101 6.41 -3.37 4.17
N GLU A 102 5.72 -4.40 4.69
CA GLU A 102 5.79 -4.81 6.10
C GLU A 102 7.21 -5.21 6.48
N THR A 103 7.86 -6.01 5.65
CA THR A 103 9.25 -6.45 5.87
C THR A 103 10.19 -5.25 5.87
N PHE A 104 10.05 -4.31 4.93
CA PHE A 104 10.81 -3.08 4.90
C PHE A 104 10.60 -2.24 6.17
N ALA A 105 9.34 -2.06 6.60
CA ALA A 105 9.01 -1.30 7.80
C ALA A 105 9.60 -1.93 9.08
N GLN A 106 9.58 -3.25 9.19
CA GLN A 106 10.17 -3.97 10.32
C GLN A 106 11.71 -3.86 10.32
N LEU A 107 12.34 -4.07 9.15
CA LEU A 107 13.80 -4.02 9.01
C LEU A 107 14.37 -2.64 9.32
N HIS A 108 13.65 -1.58 8.93
CA HIS A 108 14.09 -0.19 9.04
C HIS A 108 13.33 0.60 10.13
N ALA A 109 12.74 -0.08 11.12
CA ALA A 109 11.94 0.56 12.17
C ALA A 109 12.74 1.63 12.95
N ASP A 110 14.03 1.39 13.18
CA ASP A 110 14.93 2.27 13.92
C ASP A 110 15.84 3.11 13.01
N ASP A 111 15.77 2.93 11.70
CA ASP A 111 16.55 3.70 10.74
C ASP A 111 15.87 5.03 10.39
N TRP A 112 16.66 6.01 9.97
CA TRP A 112 16.15 7.24 9.37
C TRP A 112 15.65 6.97 7.97
N VAL A 113 14.32 6.99 7.78
CA VAL A 113 13.69 6.82 6.48
C VAL A 113 13.11 8.15 6.01
N VAL A 114 13.42 8.53 4.78
CA VAL A 114 13.03 9.83 4.22
C VAL A 114 11.51 9.90 4.00
N ILE A 115 10.93 10.99 4.52
CA ILE A 115 9.51 11.30 4.36
C ILE A 115 9.25 12.48 3.42
N SER A 116 10.27 13.32 3.18
CA SER A 116 10.18 14.48 2.29
C SER A 116 11.54 14.82 1.71
N ALA A 117 11.59 15.31 0.47
CA ALA A 117 12.83 15.66 -0.21
C ALA A 117 12.63 16.85 -1.15
N ILE A 118 13.67 17.69 -1.29
CA ILE A 118 13.74 18.81 -2.22
C ILE A 118 15.19 19.01 -2.68
N TYR A 119 15.40 19.49 -3.88
CA TYR A 119 16.74 19.95 -4.28
C TYR A 119 17.18 21.11 -3.39
N SER A 120 18.42 21.06 -2.92
CA SER A 120 18.94 22.11 -2.03
C SER A 120 19.23 23.39 -2.81
N ASP A 121 18.60 24.50 -2.41
CA ASP A 121 18.92 25.84 -2.93
C ASP A 121 20.29 26.33 -2.41
N HIS A 122 20.72 25.80 -1.24
CA HIS A 122 21.92 26.25 -0.54
C HIS A 122 23.17 25.40 -0.84
N HIS A 123 22.95 24.16 -1.31
CA HIS A 123 24.01 23.20 -1.65
C HIS A 123 23.74 22.58 -3.02
N PRO A 124 24.16 23.23 -4.11
CA PRO A 124 24.00 22.69 -5.47
C PRO A 124 24.57 21.27 -5.58
N GLY A 125 23.82 20.36 -6.22
CA GLY A 125 24.21 18.95 -6.34
C GLY A 125 23.75 18.06 -5.18
N PHE A 126 23.08 18.63 -4.16
CA PHE A 126 22.52 17.88 -3.05
C PHE A 126 20.99 17.96 -3.02
N THR A 127 20.41 16.94 -2.47
CA THR A 127 18.98 16.87 -2.09
C THR A 127 18.89 17.02 -0.57
N GLU A 128 18.20 18.06 -0.11
CA GLU A 128 17.81 18.19 1.29
C GLU A 128 16.64 17.28 1.55
N VAL A 129 16.75 16.44 2.57
CA VAL A 129 15.70 15.48 2.93
C VAL A 129 15.32 15.65 4.40
N VAL A 130 14.05 15.36 4.70
CA VAL A 130 13.54 15.18 6.06
C VAL A 130 13.29 13.71 6.26
N ALA A 131 13.82 13.14 7.32
CA ALA A 131 13.64 11.73 7.68
C ALA A 131 13.14 11.60 9.12
N THR A 132 12.43 10.53 9.36
CA THR A 132 11.96 10.09 10.69
C THR A 132 12.36 8.65 10.92
N ARG A 133 12.39 8.20 12.18
CA ARG A 133 12.62 6.79 12.50
C ARG A 133 11.49 5.94 11.91
N GLY A 134 11.84 4.93 11.13
CA GLY A 134 10.88 4.06 10.42
C GLY A 134 10.02 4.76 9.37
N GLY A 135 10.35 6.01 8.96
CA GLY A 135 9.53 6.77 8.01
C GLY A 135 8.15 7.20 8.56
N ARG A 136 7.98 7.26 9.88
CA ARG A 136 6.73 7.63 10.53
C ARG A 136 6.33 9.07 10.17
N ARG A 137 5.03 9.29 9.93
CA ARG A 137 4.47 10.60 9.55
C ARG A 137 3.52 11.17 10.62
N ASP A 138 3.59 10.65 11.84
CA ASP A 138 2.80 11.20 12.94
C ASP A 138 3.42 12.50 13.48
N LEU A 139 2.59 13.35 14.11
CA LEU A 139 2.98 14.67 14.59
C LEU A 139 4.02 14.65 15.72
N GLN A 140 4.28 13.50 16.33
CA GLN A 140 5.23 13.33 17.43
C GLN A 140 6.52 12.67 16.97
N ALA A 141 6.63 12.25 15.71
CA ALA A 141 7.84 11.65 15.19
C ALA A 141 8.99 12.67 15.21
N GLU A 142 10.15 12.26 15.76
CA GLU A 142 11.37 13.05 15.66
C GLU A 142 11.75 13.20 14.18
N GLU A 143 11.85 14.44 13.70
CA GLU A 143 12.30 14.74 12.37
C GLU A 143 13.77 15.17 12.38
N ARG A 144 14.55 14.66 11.44
CA ARG A 144 15.93 15.09 11.21
C ARG A 144 16.16 15.39 9.73
N ARG A 145 16.95 16.44 9.46
CA ARG A 145 17.33 16.79 8.09
C ARG A 145 18.70 16.25 7.75
N PHE A 146 18.87 15.89 6.48
CA PHE A 146 20.15 15.43 5.93
C PHE A 146 20.37 16.05 4.56
N LEU A 147 21.65 16.15 4.18
CA LEU A 147 22.06 16.41 2.80
C LEU A 147 22.53 15.11 2.16
N VAL A 148 21.86 14.72 1.10
CA VAL A 148 22.19 13.54 0.31
C VAL A 148 22.68 14.00 -1.06
N PRO A 149 23.83 13.55 -1.57
CA PRO A 149 24.21 13.83 -2.95
C PRO A 149 23.07 13.43 -3.89
N SER A 150 22.65 14.33 -4.78
CA SER A 150 21.46 14.07 -5.62
C SER A 150 21.65 12.86 -6.54
N ALA A 151 22.88 12.53 -6.91
CA ALA A 151 23.21 11.33 -7.68
C ALA A 151 22.95 10.02 -6.90
N ASP A 152 23.06 10.08 -5.56
CA ASP A 152 22.87 8.93 -4.66
C ASP A 152 21.41 8.82 -4.19
N TYR A 153 20.62 9.90 -4.29
CA TYR A 153 19.22 9.91 -3.87
C TYR A 153 18.34 9.14 -4.85
N LYS A 154 18.26 7.81 -4.64
CA LYS A 154 17.45 6.89 -5.44
C LYS A 154 16.41 6.22 -4.55
N VAL A 155 15.18 6.72 -4.62
CA VAL A 155 14.07 6.20 -3.79
C VAL A 155 13.70 4.79 -4.26
N GLY A 156 13.78 3.84 -3.35
CA GLY A 156 13.28 2.48 -3.56
C GLY A 156 11.74 2.41 -3.47
N PRO A 157 11.15 1.23 -3.72
CA PRO A 157 9.70 1.05 -3.76
C PRO A 157 8.99 1.40 -2.45
N PHE A 158 9.70 1.40 -1.31
CA PHE A 158 9.14 1.66 0.03
C PHE A 158 9.79 2.85 0.75
N GLY A 159 10.79 3.49 0.15
CA GLY A 159 11.45 4.67 0.69
C GLY A 159 12.94 4.74 0.40
N PHE A 160 13.57 5.74 0.98
CA PHE A 160 15.02 5.93 0.99
C PHE A 160 15.51 5.91 2.44
N VAL A 161 16.42 5.00 2.75
CA VAL A 161 17.02 4.88 4.09
C VAL A 161 18.30 5.70 4.12
N ILE A 162 18.47 6.52 5.16
CA ILE A 162 19.66 7.32 5.39
C ILE A 162 20.80 6.41 5.84
N ASP A 163 21.94 6.53 5.17
CA ASP A 163 23.22 5.99 5.64
C ASP A 163 23.94 7.09 6.43
N GLU A 164 23.90 7.03 7.77
CA GLU A 164 24.47 8.06 8.64
C GLU A 164 26.01 8.18 8.49
N ALA A 165 26.67 7.18 7.93
CA ALA A 165 28.10 7.25 7.62
C ALA A 165 28.44 8.09 6.35
N ARG A 166 27.44 8.24 5.46
CA ARG A 166 27.60 8.92 4.16
C ARG A 166 26.78 10.20 4.05
N HIS A 167 25.66 10.29 4.75
CA HIS A 167 24.72 11.39 4.63
C HIS A 167 24.81 12.27 5.88
N ALA A 168 25.33 13.48 5.71
CA ALA A 168 25.53 14.40 6.82
C ALA A 168 24.20 14.96 7.35
N VAL A 169 24.09 15.04 8.67
CA VAL A 169 23.01 15.81 9.32
C VAL A 169 23.13 17.27 8.88
N TYR A 170 21.97 17.89 8.62
CA TYR A 170 21.92 19.26 8.11
C TYR A 170 21.03 20.16 8.97
N ASP A 171 21.67 21.15 9.61
CA ASP A 171 21.01 22.12 10.47
C ASP A 171 21.00 23.54 9.86
N GLY A 172 21.51 23.69 8.64
CA GLY A 172 21.57 24.96 7.92
C GLY A 172 20.22 25.48 7.41
N PRO A 173 20.23 26.58 6.63
CA PRO A 173 19.02 27.14 6.02
C PRO A 173 18.27 26.12 5.17
N SER A 174 16.94 26.03 5.33
CA SER A 174 16.14 25.03 4.64
C SER A 174 15.62 25.52 3.30
N SER A 175 15.63 24.64 2.31
CA SER A 175 15.00 24.84 1.02
C SER A 175 13.47 24.58 1.05
N PHE A 176 12.97 23.92 2.08
CA PHE A 176 11.52 23.71 2.27
C PHE A 176 10.81 25.02 2.65
N ILE A 177 9.73 25.37 1.93
CA ILE A 177 9.01 26.64 2.09
C ILE A 177 8.56 26.86 3.55
N GLY A 178 8.00 25.87 4.19
CA GLY A 178 7.52 25.96 5.58
C GLY A 178 8.61 26.04 6.65
N ARG A 179 9.90 25.91 6.27
CA ARG A 179 11.06 25.92 7.18
C ARG A 179 12.03 27.07 6.92
N ARG A 180 11.77 27.89 5.89
CA ARG A 180 12.61 29.03 5.48
C ARG A 180 12.75 30.16 6.52
N GLY A 181 12.16 30.04 7.69
CA GLY A 181 12.24 31.06 8.73
C GLY A 181 12.65 30.56 10.12
N ARG A 182 12.95 29.27 10.26
CA ARG A 182 13.43 28.67 11.52
C ARG A 182 14.93 28.47 11.48
N ALA A 183 15.67 29.55 11.27
CA ALA A 183 17.09 29.61 11.63
C ALA A 183 17.16 29.83 13.16
N GLY A 184 17.79 28.91 13.85
CA GLY A 184 18.05 28.80 15.25
C GLY A 184 17.63 29.92 16.20
N GLY A 185 16.82 29.58 17.20
CA GLY A 185 16.81 30.19 18.49
C GLY A 185 17.69 29.38 19.43
#